data_a24d7d8adab9d7b73b83d05dd67dcf24
#
_entry.id   a24d7d8adab9d7b73b83d05dd67dcf24
#
_cell.length_a   1.000
_cell.length_b   1.000
_cell.length_c   1.000
_cell.angle_alpha   90.00
_cell.angle_beta   90.00
_cell.angle_gamma   90.00
#
_symmetry.space_group_name_H-M   'P 1'
#
loop_
_entity.id
_entity.type
_entity.pdbx_description
1 polymer ?
#
loop_
_entity_poly.entity_id
_entity_poly.type
_entity_poly.pdbx_seq_one_letter_code
_entity_poly.pdbx_strand_id
1 'polypeptide(L)'
;MGLGCSILGHVDLVLMDESARLRAPFAEMGVPPEAASSVLLPARMGWQQAAAVLLASEWITADVAVSSGLALRSCPDGTVLDETLTLARKIASFPPHATRQIKRLMLAGRGTSVADARRREEAAFAALFADPAVNPGAALAAGLGD
;
A
#
# COMPACT_ATOMS: atom_id res chain seq x y z
N MET A 1 3.35 -7.91 -5.09
CA MET A 1 2.44 -8.49 -4.07
C MET A 1 2.97 -8.17 -2.68
N GLY A 2 2.14 -8.29 -1.64
CA GLY A 2 2.53 -8.10 -0.25
C GLY A 2 3.09 -6.70 0.00
N LEU A 3 4.32 -6.62 0.55
CA LEU A 3 4.98 -5.35 0.88
C LEU A 3 5.02 -4.35 -0.29
N GLY A 4 5.19 -4.83 -1.54
CA GLY A 4 5.16 -3.96 -2.71
C GLY A 4 3.82 -3.25 -2.95
N CYS A 5 2.72 -3.79 -2.41
CA CYS A 5 1.42 -3.11 -2.37
C CYS A 5 1.31 -2.22 -1.13
N SER A 6 1.66 -2.73 0.05
CA SER A 6 1.50 -2.02 1.33
C SER A 6 2.35 -0.75 1.40
N ILE A 7 3.57 -0.76 0.82
CA ILE A 7 4.48 0.40 0.81
C ILE A 7 3.89 1.61 0.07
N LEU A 8 2.98 1.38 -0.89
CA LEU A 8 2.36 2.47 -1.64
C LEU A 8 1.54 3.42 -0.75
N GLY A 9 1.08 2.94 0.39
CA GLY A 9 0.47 3.80 1.41
C GLY A 9 1.40 4.86 2.01
N HIS A 10 2.71 4.62 1.99
CA HIS A 10 3.71 5.50 2.59
C HIS A 10 4.34 6.51 1.63
N VAL A 11 4.29 6.25 0.31
CA VAL A 11 4.86 7.17 -0.69
C VAL A 11 3.87 8.28 -1.03
N ASP A 12 4.36 9.41 -1.54
CA ASP A 12 3.50 10.56 -1.83
C ASP A 12 2.75 10.42 -3.14
N LEU A 13 3.44 9.95 -4.16
CA LEU A 13 2.94 9.82 -5.52
C LEU A 13 3.25 8.43 -6.05
N VAL A 14 2.27 7.82 -6.69
CA VAL A 14 2.37 6.51 -7.32
C VAL A 14 1.99 6.64 -8.77
N LEU A 15 2.84 6.19 -9.66
CA LEU A 15 2.56 5.97 -11.07
C LEU A 15 2.66 4.47 -11.34
N MET A 16 1.85 3.95 -12.24
CA MET A 16 1.81 2.54 -12.59
C MET A 16 1.82 2.35 -14.10
N ASP A 17 2.48 1.30 -14.58
CA ASP A 17 2.23 0.81 -15.94
C ASP A 17 0.78 0.33 -16.07
N GLU A 18 0.18 0.48 -17.26
CA GLU A 18 -1.20 0.07 -17.53
C GLU A 18 -1.43 -1.42 -17.30
N SER A 19 -0.44 -2.25 -17.57
CA SER A 19 -0.48 -3.70 -17.33
C SER A 19 -0.21 -4.09 -15.88
N ALA A 20 0.26 -3.17 -15.03
CA ALA A 20 0.66 -3.49 -13.66
C ALA A 20 -0.54 -3.91 -12.80
N ARG A 21 -0.29 -4.89 -11.94
CA ARG A 21 -1.27 -5.39 -10.98
C ARG A 21 -0.66 -5.48 -9.58
N LEU A 22 -1.44 -5.11 -8.59
CA LEU A 22 -1.06 -5.16 -7.18
C LEU A 22 -1.97 -6.13 -6.43
N ARG A 23 -1.44 -6.71 -5.35
CA ARG A 23 -2.21 -7.58 -4.46
C ARG A 23 -1.63 -7.57 -3.06
N ALA A 24 -2.49 -7.63 -2.06
CA ALA A 24 -2.12 -7.77 -0.67
C ALA A 24 -2.88 -8.97 -0.06
N PRO A 25 -2.41 -10.23 -0.29
CA PRO A 25 -3.16 -11.45 -0.01
C PRO A 25 -3.08 -11.88 1.47
N PHE A 26 -3.21 -10.95 2.42
CA PHE A 26 -3.09 -11.23 3.86
C PHE A 26 -4.11 -12.26 4.35
N ALA A 27 -5.38 -12.13 3.93
CA ALA A 27 -6.43 -13.05 4.33
C ALA A 27 -6.19 -14.47 3.82
N GLU A 28 -5.75 -14.64 2.57
CA GLU A 28 -5.38 -15.95 2.02
C GLU A 28 -4.19 -16.58 2.74
N MET A 29 -3.23 -15.75 3.16
CA MET A 29 -2.05 -16.20 3.90
C MET A 29 -2.36 -16.50 5.37
N GLY A 30 -3.56 -16.22 5.84
CA GLY A 30 -3.95 -16.37 7.23
C GLY A 30 -3.21 -15.43 8.19
N VAL A 31 -2.78 -14.26 7.71
CA VAL A 31 -2.05 -13.26 8.51
C VAL A 31 -2.74 -11.90 8.50
N PRO A 32 -2.59 -11.08 9.55
CA PRO A 32 -3.10 -9.72 9.54
C PRO A 32 -2.30 -8.83 8.58
N PRO A 33 -2.84 -7.65 8.20
CA PRO A 33 -2.11 -6.68 7.38
C PRO A 33 -0.90 -6.12 8.12
N GLU A 34 0.08 -5.62 7.35
CA GLU A 34 1.33 -5.05 7.85
C GLU A 34 1.55 -3.62 7.34
N ALA A 35 2.63 -2.99 7.79
CA ALA A 35 3.10 -1.68 7.32
C ALA A 35 2.03 -0.58 7.43
N ALA A 36 1.20 -0.61 8.47
CA ALA A 36 0.06 0.28 8.68
C ALA A 36 -0.94 0.30 7.51
N SER A 37 -0.97 -0.74 6.68
CA SER A 37 -1.89 -0.82 5.54
C SER A 37 -3.35 -0.86 5.97
N SER A 38 -3.65 -1.32 7.20
CA SER A 38 -5.00 -1.28 7.80
C SER A 38 -5.58 0.14 7.94
N VAL A 39 -4.73 1.17 7.96
CA VAL A 39 -5.14 2.58 8.00
C VAL A 39 -4.82 3.29 6.69
N LEU A 40 -3.66 3.03 6.11
CA LEU A 40 -3.20 3.78 4.94
C LEU A 40 -3.96 3.44 3.66
N LEU A 41 -4.32 2.17 3.44
CA LEU A 41 -5.11 1.80 2.27
C LEU A 41 -6.54 2.36 2.33
N PRO A 42 -7.31 2.22 3.44
CA PRO A 42 -8.60 2.89 3.55
C PRO A 42 -8.54 4.41 3.39
N ALA A 43 -7.49 5.05 3.91
CA ALA A 43 -7.30 6.50 3.77
C ALA A 43 -7.03 6.94 2.32
N ARG A 44 -6.41 6.08 1.52
CA ARG A 44 -6.10 6.37 0.12
C ARG A 44 -7.21 6.00 -0.85
N MET A 45 -7.76 4.80 -0.72
CA MET A 45 -8.66 4.23 -1.72
C MET A 45 -10.11 4.07 -1.23
N GLY A 46 -10.42 4.58 -0.03
CA GLY A 46 -11.72 4.45 0.61
C GLY A 46 -11.95 3.06 1.20
N TRP A 47 -12.94 2.98 2.10
CA TRP A 47 -13.18 1.77 2.89
C TRP A 47 -13.55 0.55 2.03
N GLN A 48 -14.47 0.72 1.08
CA GLN A 48 -14.99 -0.41 0.29
C GLN A 48 -13.89 -1.09 -0.54
N GLN A 49 -13.09 -0.28 -1.25
CA GLN A 49 -12.00 -0.82 -2.07
C GLN A 49 -10.90 -1.43 -1.21
N ALA A 50 -10.54 -0.77 -0.10
CA ALA A 50 -9.56 -1.33 0.84
C ALA A 50 -10.05 -2.65 1.48
N ALA A 51 -11.33 -2.76 1.80
CA ALA A 51 -11.92 -4.00 2.33
C ALA A 51 -11.85 -5.14 1.30
N ALA A 52 -12.16 -4.87 0.03
CA ALA A 52 -12.02 -5.85 -1.04
C ALA A 52 -10.56 -6.36 -1.17
N VAL A 53 -9.59 -5.46 -1.08
CA VAL A 53 -8.16 -5.79 -1.15
C VAL A 53 -7.70 -6.59 0.08
N LEU A 54 -8.04 -6.13 1.29
CA LEU A 54 -7.50 -6.69 2.52
C LEU A 54 -8.24 -7.94 3.00
N LEU A 55 -9.57 -8.02 2.81
CA LEU A 55 -10.39 -9.14 3.28
C LEU A 55 -10.63 -10.19 2.20
N ALA A 56 -10.84 -9.76 0.95
CA ALA A 56 -11.10 -10.67 -0.16
C ALA A 56 -9.85 -10.92 -1.03
N SER A 57 -8.70 -10.30 -0.70
CA SER A 57 -7.44 -10.44 -1.45
C SER A 57 -7.58 -10.12 -2.94
N GLU A 58 -8.48 -9.20 -3.29
CA GLU A 58 -8.74 -8.80 -4.67
C GLU A 58 -7.53 -8.14 -5.31
N TRP A 59 -7.38 -8.38 -6.62
CA TRP A 59 -6.37 -7.72 -7.42
C TRP A 59 -6.72 -6.25 -7.66
N ILE A 60 -5.72 -5.39 -7.62
CA ILE A 60 -5.81 -3.98 -7.96
C ILE A 60 -5.16 -3.81 -9.34
N THR A 61 -5.98 -3.55 -10.37
CA THR A 61 -5.48 -3.14 -11.68
C THR A 61 -5.05 -1.67 -11.67
N ALA A 62 -4.36 -1.21 -12.70
CA ALA A 62 -3.97 0.19 -12.82
C ALA A 62 -5.21 1.13 -12.80
N ASP A 63 -6.29 0.76 -13.49
CA ASP A 63 -7.55 1.53 -13.50
C ASP A 63 -8.17 1.64 -12.11
N VAL A 64 -8.22 0.53 -11.36
CA VAL A 64 -8.72 0.52 -9.98
C VAL A 64 -7.81 1.35 -9.08
N ALA A 65 -6.50 1.26 -9.23
CA ALA A 65 -5.55 2.06 -8.46
C ALA A 65 -5.74 3.56 -8.69
N VAL A 66 -5.95 3.98 -9.94
CA VAL A 66 -6.18 5.39 -10.30
C VAL A 66 -7.55 5.85 -9.83
N SER A 67 -8.60 5.12 -10.15
CA SER A 67 -9.98 5.51 -9.80
C SER A 67 -10.23 5.57 -8.29
N SER A 68 -9.54 4.73 -7.52
CA SER A 68 -9.62 4.73 -6.06
C SER A 68 -8.70 5.75 -5.37
N GLY A 69 -7.75 6.35 -6.08
CA GLY A 69 -6.77 7.29 -5.52
C GLY A 69 -5.53 6.64 -4.90
N LEU A 70 -5.32 5.33 -5.09
CA LEU A 70 -4.08 4.66 -4.70
C LEU A 70 -2.92 5.09 -5.60
N ALA A 71 -3.17 5.24 -6.90
CA ALA A 71 -2.22 5.80 -7.86
C ALA A 71 -2.68 7.15 -8.41
N LEU A 72 -1.72 8.01 -8.75
CA LEU A 72 -2.00 9.32 -9.36
C LEU A 72 -2.49 9.14 -10.80
N ARG A 73 -1.84 8.26 -11.55
CA ARG A 73 -2.18 7.92 -12.94
C ARG A 73 -1.51 6.62 -13.38
N SER A 74 -2.03 6.02 -14.45
CA SER A 74 -1.36 4.98 -15.21
C SER A 74 -0.57 5.59 -16.38
N CYS A 75 0.41 4.85 -16.86
CA CYS A 75 1.29 5.21 -17.97
C CYS A 75 1.37 4.02 -18.95
N PRO A 76 1.56 4.26 -20.25
CA PRO A 76 1.85 3.16 -21.18
C PRO A 76 3.00 2.30 -20.71
N ASP A 77 2.90 1.01 -20.93
CA ASP A 77 3.87 0.04 -20.46
C ASP A 77 5.30 0.39 -20.87
N GLY A 78 6.21 0.32 -19.90
CA GLY A 78 7.61 0.63 -20.09
C GLY A 78 7.96 2.14 -20.00
N THR A 79 6.98 3.04 -19.85
CA THR A 79 7.23 4.49 -19.76
C THR A 79 7.18 5.02 -18.32
N VAL A 80 6.74 4.22 -17.36
CA VAL A 80 6.49 4.67 -15.97
C VAL A 80 7.72 5.28 -15.31
N LEU A 81 8.92 4.79 -15.60
CA LEU A 81 10.15 5.34 -15.01
C LEU A 81 10.41 6.78 -15.50
N ASP A 82 10.34 7.00 -16.82
CA ASP A 82 10.60 8.31 -17.42
C ASP A 82 9.54 9.33 -16.99
N GLU A 83 8.28 8.92 -16.94
CA GLU A 83 7.17 9.73 -16.45
C GLU A 83 7.36 10.09 -14.95
N THR A 84 7.79 9.12 -14.14
CA THR A 84 8.07 9.35 -12.72
C THR A 84 9.25 10.30 -12.53
N LEU A 85 10.34 10.12 -13.28
CA LEU A 85 11.49 11.01 -13.23
C LEU A 85 11.15 12.42 -13.71
N THR A 86 10.29 12.55 -14.72
CA THR A 86 9.80 13.85 -15.19
C THR A 86 9.02 14.57 -14.08
N LEU A 87 8.11 13.88 -13.42
CA LEU A 87 7.38 14.45 -12.28
C LEU A 87 8.31 14.80 -11.11
N ALA A 88 9.27 13.93 -10.80
CA ALA A 88 10.26 14.18 -9.74
C ALA A 88 11.14 15.40 -10.05
N ARG A 89 11.61 15.56 -11.29
CA ARG A 89 12.38 16.75 -11.74
C ARG A 89 11.55 18.02 -11.63
N LYS A 90 10.26 17.97 -11.99
CA LYS A 90 9.34 19.09 -11.82
C LYS A 90 9.23 19.51 -10.35
N ILE A 91 9.07 18.55 -9.43
CA ILE A 91 9.03 18.86 -7.99
C ILE A 91 10.37 19.42 -7.51
N ALA A 92 11.48 18.86 -7.97
CA ALA A 92 12.81 19.29 -7.61
C ALA A 92 13.17 20.71 -8.13
N SER A 93 12.49 21.20 -9.17
CA SER A 93 12.66 22.56 -9.68
C SER A 93 12.03 23.64 -8.80
N PHE A 94 11.16 23.27 -7.87
CA PHE A 94 10.54 24.22 -6.94
C PHE A 94 11.47 24.54 -5.75
N PRO A 95 11.26 25.69 -5.08
CA PRO A 95 12.08 26.04 -3.91
C PRO A 95 12.06 24.94 -2.84
N PRO A 96 13.22 24.38 -2.45
CA PRO A 96 13.29 23.21 -1.56
C PRO A 96 12.72 23.46 -0.17
N HIS A 97 12.74 24.71 0.33
CA HIS A 97 12.16 25.05 1.61
C HIS A 97 10.61 24.93 1.58
N ALA A 98 9.98 25.30 0.47
CA ALA A 98 8.52 25.23 0.30
C ALA A 98 8.07 23.77 0.21
N THR A 99 8.71 22.97 -0.67
CA THR A 99 8.35 21.55 -0.86
C THR A 99 8.54 20.74 0.43
N ARG A 100 9.65 20.97 1.18
CA ARG A 100 9.86 20.35 2.48
C ARG A 100 8.83 20.76 3.52
N GLN A 101 8.45 22.04 3.58
CA GLN A 101 7.44 22.50 4.52
C GLN A 101 6.05 21.94 4.20
N ILE A 102 5.66 21.89 2.93
CA ILE A 102 4.42 21.25 2.47
C ILE A 102 4.40 19.78 2.90
N LYS A 103 5.46 19.03 2.61
CA LYS A 103 5.56 17.62 3.01
C LYS A 103 5.44 17.44 4.51
N ARG A 104 6.12 18.28 5.30
CA ARG A 104 6.07 18.23 6.77
C ARG A 104 4.64 18.45 7.28
N LEU A 105 3.93 19.46 6.74
CA LEU A 105 2.54 19.72 7.13
C LEU A 105 1.59 18.60 6.74
N MET A 106 1.74 18.01 5.55
CA MET A 106 0.96 16.84 5.12
C MET A 106 1.18 15.65 6.05
N LEU A 107 2.43 15.37 6.44
CA LEU A 107 2.74 14.28 7.37
C LEU A 107 2.18 14.55 8.78
N ALA A 108 2.28 15.79 9.26
CA ALA A 108 1.68 16.17 10.55
C ALA A 108 0.16 15.98 10.55
N GLY A 109 -0.51 16.24 9.44
CA GLY A 109 -1.95 16.01 9.29
C GLY A 109 -2.37 14.53 9.33
N ARG A 110 -1.45 13.58 9.05
CA ARG A 110 -1.72 12.14 9.23
C ARG A 110 -1.79 11.73 10.71
N GLY A 111 -1.24 12.53 11.62
CA GLY A 111 -1.26 12.29 13.05
C GLY A 111 -0.55 11.01 13.52
N THR A 112 -0.94 10.54 14.70
CA THR A 112 -0.40 9.31 15.31
C THR A 112 -1.01 8.02 14.73
N SER A 113 -1.98 8.11 13.83
CA SER A 113 -2.75 6.97 13.31
C SER A 113 -1.90 5.87 12.69
N VAL A 114 -0.79 6.22 12.02
CA VAL A 114 0.12 5.25 11.39
C VAL A 114 0.90 4.46 12.44
N ALA A 115 1.45 5.13 13.46
CA ALA A 115 2.17 4.46 14.54
C ALA A 115 1.23 3.57 15.37
N ASP A 116 0.02 4.04 15.62
CA ASP A 116 -1.01 3.27 16.32
C ASP A 116 -1.45 2.05 15.51
N ALA A 117 -1.61 2.20 14.19
CA ALA A 117 -1.93 1.08 13.31
C ALA A 117 -0.85 0.02 13.34
N ARG A 118 0.42 0.40 13.19
CA ARG A 118 1.55 -0.54 13.27
C ARG A 118 1.57 -1.31 14.58
N ARG A 119 1.39 -0.64 15.71
CA ARG A 119 1.35 -1.33 17.01
C ARG A 119 0.22 -2.37 17.07
N ARG A 120 -0.98 -2.06 16.54
CA ARG A 120 -2.10 -3.02 16.50
C ARG A 120 -1.81 -4.19 15.57
N GLU A 121 -1.24 -3.94 14.40
CA GLU A 121 -0.85 -4.96 13.43
C GLU A 121 0.23 -5.89 14.02
N GLU A 122 1.28 -5.34 14.62
CA GLU A 122 2.35 -6.09 15.29
C GLU A 122 1.81 -6.95 16.46
N ALA A 123 0.88 -6.41 17.24
CA ALA A 123 0.23 -7.17 18.32
C ALA A 123 -0.64 -8.32 17.77
N ALA A 124 -1.35 -8.08 16.67
CA ALA A 124 -2.16 -9.11 16.02
C ALA A 124 -1.27 -10.23 15.42
N PHE A 125 -0.14 -9.90 14.82
CA PHE A 125 0.86 -10.88 14.38
C PHE A 125 1.39 -11.70 15.56
N ALA A 126 1.80 -11.06 16.64
CA ALA A 126 2.32 -11.75 17.81
C ALA A 126 1.29 -12.73 18.41
N ALA A 127 0.02 -12.32 18.49
CA ALA A 127 -1.06 -13.18 18.97
C ALA A 127 -1.28 -14.39 18.05
N LEU A 128 -1.27 -14.16 16.72
CA LEU A 128 -1.45 -15.22 15.73
C LEU A 128 -0.34 -16.28 15.82
N PHE A 129 0.91 -15.86 15.88
CA PHE A 129 2.06 -16.79 15.98
C PHE A 129 2.20 -17.46 17.34
N ALA A 130 1.57 -16.93 18.39
CA ALA A 130 1.53 -17.55 19.69
C ALA A 130 0.44 -18.64 19.83
N ASP A 131 -0.52 -18.70 18.89
CA ASP A 131 -1.59 -19.68 18.90
C ASP A 131 -1.15 -21.01 18.27
N PRO A 132 -1.06 -22.12 19.04
CA PRO A 132 -0.65 -23.43 18.50
C PRO A 132 -1.62 -24.01 17.46
N ALA A 133 -2.88 -23.55 17.44
CA ALA A 133 -3.89 -23.98 16.48
C ALA A 133 -3.71 -23.34 15.10
N VAL A 134 -2.92 -22.28 15.00
CA VAL A 134 -2.65 -21.56 13.76
C VAL A 134 -1.32 -21.98 13.19
N ASN A 135 -1.30 -22.44 11.93
CA ASN A 135 -0.06 -22.72 11.19
C ASN A 135 0.02 -21.80 9.96
N PRO A 136 0.53 -20.58 10.12
CA PRO A 136 0.63 -19.61 9.00
C PRO A 136 1.51 -20.12 7.85
N GLY A 137 2.48 -21.01 8.14
CA GLY A 137 3.35 -21.63 7.13
C GLY A 137 2.61 -22.59 6.18
N ALA A 138 1.56 -23.26 6.65
CA ALA A 138 0.78 -24.16 5.80
C ALA A 138 -0.05 -23.38 4.75
N ALA A 139 -0.61 -22.23 5.13
CA ALA A 139 -1.33 -21.36 4.21
C ALA A 139 -0.40 -20.76 3.15
N LEU A 140 0.83 -20.41 3.54
CA LEU A 140 1.85 -19.89 2.62
C LEU A 140 2.29 -20.95 1.59
N ALA A 141 2.46 -22.20 2.03
CA ALA A 141 2.84 -23.32 1.16
C ALA A 141 1.74 -23.69 0.15
N ALA A 142 0.47 -23.54 0.53
CA ALA A 142 -0.68 -23.82 -0.34
C ALA A 142 -0.95 -22.70 -1.36
N GLY A 143 -0.58 -21.46 -1.06
CA GLY A 143 -0.83 -20.29 -1.94
C GLY A 143 0.27 -19.97 -2.95
N LEU A 144 1.39 -20.67 -2.94
CA LEU A 144 2.51 -20.50 -3.87
C LEU A 144 2.49 -21.51 -5.05
N GLY A 145 1.42 -22.27 -5.20
CA GLY A 145 1.30 -23.40 -6.13
C GLY A 145 0.53 -23.16 -7.43
N ASP A 146 0.20 -21.89 -7.82
CA ASP A 146 -0.41 -21.57 -9.13
C ASP A 146 0.17 -20.31 -9.74
#